data_abfb23302feac99c728097f71ac15856
#
_entry.id   abfb23302feac99c728097f71ac15856
#
_cell.length_a   1.000
_cell.length_b   1.000
_cell.length_c   1.000
_cell.angle_alpha   90.00
_cell.angle_beta   90.00
_cell.angle_gamma   90.00
#
_symmetry.space_group_name_H-M   'P 1'
#
loop_
_entity.id
_entity.type
_entity.pdbx_description
1 polymer ?
#
loop_
_entity_poly.entity_id
_entity_poly.type
_entity_poly.pdbx_seq_one_letter_code
_entity_poly.pdbx_strand_id
1 'polypeptide(L)'
;MANNSNNQGKNIRPPVVVVLGHVDHGKTKLLDTIRKTKVAEGESGGITQHIGAYQTNVNGKVITFLDTPGHEAFTAIRSRGAKVADIAILVVAADESVKPQTKEAIRIIKEEKIPFIVALNKIDKEGANVQKVKQDLATEDVLVEDWGGKVPVIEISAKENRNIDALLDMILLVAELEELKEDLLSPAKGIVIESNLDKRRGYVATALVSKGVLGVGDFIVVGTVVGKIKSMEDFMGKAITGAKPSQPVLITGWPIAPDIGKEFIVAPDKDEATRIAGENVNLAPLFSFFKSSIETGDENKKFLNLVFKSDVSSSLEAIEASLKAIKSQEVGYRVISYDIGNISEADVKTAIASKCQVVGFRVGIEESAKKLADKEGVKISNFEIIYELIEYVRNEMSELLGAEIKKNPLGKLKVLATFKKDARAQIFGGRVMSGKAVRGAMGDVTRNGVAVVSGKIGQLQHNKEDMPEVKEGLEAGIRFDAVTKDFPDVKVGDILDIYEEEKIKRSI
;
A
#
# COMPACT_ATOMS: atom_id res chain seq x y z
N MET A 1 24.59 16.69 62.75
CA MET A 1 24.51 17.49 61.55
C MET A 1 24.67 16.53 60.36
N ALA A 2 23.53 16.14 59.78
CA ALA A 2 23.49 15.19 58.69
C ALA A 2 23.53 15.98 57.35
N ASN A 3 24.59 15.78 56.62
CA ASN A 3 24.71 16.29 55.24
C ASN A 3 23.74 15.48 54.35
N ASN A 4 22.58 16.05 54.09
CA ASN A 4 21.75 15.65 52.98
C ASN A 4 22.43 16.13 51.69
N SER A 5 23.25 15.29 51.10
CA SER A 5 23.70 15.47 49.72
C SER A 5 22.47 15.37 48.80
N ASN A 6 22.08 16.53 48.26
CA ASN A 6 21.13 16.67 47.15
C ASN A 6 21.63 15.90 45.93
N ASN A 7 21.32 14.64 45.86
CA ASN A 7 21.39 13.88 44.63
C ASN A 7 20.05 14.09 43.88
N GLN A 8 19.84 15.31 43.39
CA GLN A 8 18.84 15.54 42.32
C GLN A 8 19.37 14.85 41.06
N GLY A 9 19.25 13.53 41.03
CA GLY A 9 19.41 12.79 39.78
C GLY A 9 18.48 13.42 38.75
N LYS A 10 19.05 13.98 37.68
CA LYS A 10 18.25 14.36 36.52
C LYS A 10 17.41 13.15 36.15
N ASN A 11 16.09 13.22 36.31
CA ASN A 11 15.21 12.17 35.83
C ASN A 11 15.31 12.15 34.30
N ILE A 12 15.98 11.13 33.78
CA ILE A 12 16.18 10.91 32.36
C ILE A 12 15.15 9.86 31.93
N ARG A 13 14.34 10.18 30.93
CA ARG A 13 13.40 9.21 30.36
C ARG A 13 14.10 8.22 29.43
N PRO A 14 13.55 7.02 29.25
CA PRO A 14 14.04 6.06 28.26
C PRO A 14 14.09 6.69 26.86
N PRO A 15 15.13 6.39 26.05
CA PRO A 15 15.13 6.80 24.63
C PRO A 15 14.08 6.03 23.85
N VAL A 16 13.46 6.72 22.90
CA VAL A 16 12.57 6.14 21.89
C VAL A 16 13.38 5.97 20.61
N VAL A 17 13.51 4.74 20.14
CA VAL A 17 14.37 4.37 19.03
C VAL A 17 13.53 3.80 17.90
N VAL A 18 13.57 4.43 16.71
CA VAL A 18 12.92 3.91 15.52
C VAL A 18 13.90 3.10 14.66
N VAL A 19 13.44 1.96 14.13
CA VAL A 19 14.24 1.12 13.25
C VAL A 19 13.77 1.29 11.81
N LEU A 20 14.65 1.80 10.96
CA LEU A 20 14.39 2.15 9.57
C LEU A 20 15.34 1.38 8.63
N GLY A 21 14.96 1.24 7.36
CA GLY A 21 15.75 0.57 6.34
C GLY A 21 14.90 -0.23 5.36
N HIS A 22 15.55 -0.80 4.36
CA HIS A 22 14.91 -1.56 3.29
C HIS A 22 14.22 -2.85 3.79
N VAL A 23 13.22 -3.33 3.05
CA VAL A 23 12.68 -4.69 3.19
C VAL A 23 13.86 -5.68 3.08
N ASP A 24 13.79 -6.78 3.80
CA ASP A 24 14.82 -7.84 3.83
C ASP A 24 16.21 -7.44 4.35
N HIS A 25 16.46 -6.20 4.75
CA HIS A 25 17.72 -5.84 5.42
C HIS A 25 17.83 -6.36 6.86
N GLY A 26 16.75 -7.00 7.37
CA GLY A 26 16.75 -7.71 8.63
C GLY A 26 16.37 -6.88 9.86
N LYS A 27 15.55 -5.82 9.69
CA LYS A 27 15.02 -4.99 10.77
C LYS A 27 14.27 -5.82 11.82
N THR A 28 13.24 -6.55 11.42
CA THR A 28 12.43 -7.40 12.30
C THR A 28 13.28 -8.48 12.95
N LYS A 29 14.24 -9.08 12.22
CA LYS A 29 15.16 -10.07 12.79
C LYS A 29 16.07 -9.47 13.86
N LEU A 30 16.58 -8.24 13.64
CA LEU A 30 17.34 -7.48 14.64
C LEU A 30 16.51 -7.28 15.91
N LEU A 31 15.28 -6.80 15.75
CA LEU A 31 14.38 -6.55 16.86
C LEU A 31 13.99 -7.84 17.60
N ASP A 32 13.75 -8.94 16.88
CA ASP A 32 13.52 -10.25 17.48
C ASP A 32 14.70 -10.73 18.32
N THR A 33 15.92 -10.50 17.81
CA THR A 33 17.15 -10.86 18.53
C THR A 33 17.27 -10.03 19.83
N ILE A 34 16.96 -8.73 19.77
CA ILE A 34 16.97 -7.86 20.95
C ILE A 34 15.89 -8.27 21.97
N ARG A 35 14.68 -8.61 21.50
CA ARG A 35 13.54 -9.05 22.35
C ARG A 35 13.70 -10.50 22.85
N LYS A 36 14.54 -11.31 22.23
CA LYS A 36 14.59 -12.78 22.39
C LYS A 36 13.24 -13.43 22.01
N THR A 37 12.63 -12.98 20.94
CA THR A 37 11.34 -13.45 20.39
C THR A 37 11.49 -13.91 18.94
N LYS A 38 10.38 -14.38 18.33
CA LYS A 38 10.33 -14.88 16.96
C LYS A 38 9.11 -14.28 16.21
N VAL A 39 8.91 -12.97 16.33
CA VAL A 39 7.75 -12.29 15.72
C VAL A 39 7.79 -12.40 14.19
N ALA A 40 8.97 -12.26 13.58
CA ALA A 40 9.16 -12.38 12.13
C ALA A 40 8.68 -13.71 11.54
N GLU A 41 8.79 -14.81 12.33
CA GLU A 41 8.35 -16.14 11.88
C GLU A 41 6.81 -16.29 11.88
N GLY A 42 6.09 -15.42 12.59
CA GLY A 42 4.62 -15.44 12.73
C GLY A 42 3.88 -14.45 11.84
N GLU A 43 4.58 -13.52 11.17
CA GLU A 43 3.95 -12.53 10.28
C GLU A 43 3.68 -13.10 8.88
N SER A 44 2.48 -12.79 8.34
CA SER A 44 2.09 -13.19 6.98
C SER A 44 3.07 -12.63 5.94
N GLY A 45 3.66 -13.51 5.13
CA GLY A 45 4.69 -13.14 4.15
C GLY A 45 6.07 -12.86 4.76
N GLY A 46 6.27 -13.03 6.07
CA GLY A 46 7.55 -12.77 6.76
C GLY A 46 7.95 -11.29 6.78
N ILE A 47 7.01 -10.37 6.58
CA ILE A 47 7.22 -8.92 6.55
C ILE A 47 6.38 -8.21 7.61
N THR A 48 6.98 -7.25 8.31
CA THR A 48 6.26 -6.38 9.24
C THR A 48 5.35 -5.42 8.48
N GLN A 49 4.06 -5.43 8.82
CA GLN A 49 3.04 -4.58 8.19
C GLN A 49 2.38 -3.60 9.18
N HIS A 50 2.65 -3.73 10.46
CA HIS A 50 2.18 -2.84 11.53
C HIS A 50 3.34 -2.15 12.23
N ILE A 51 3.05 -1.00 12.85
CA ILE A 51 4.01 -0.40 13.77
C ILE A 51 3.95 -1.13 15.12
N GLY A 52 5.07 -1.70 15.54
CA GLY A 52 5.23 -2.30 16.86
C GLY A 52 5.94 -1.34 17.82
N ALA A 53 5.48 -1.25 19.06
CA ALA A 53 6.19 -0.49 20.10
C ALA A 53 6.43 -1.38 21.31
N TYR A 54 7.66 -1.44 21.81
CA TYR A 54 8.00 -2.28 22.95
C TYR A 54 9.19 -1.72 23.72
N GLN A 55 9.36 -2.20 24.95
CA GLN A 55 10.48 -1.83 25.81
C GLN A 55 11.38 -3.02 26.09
N THR A 56 12.69 -2.79 26.14
CA THR A 56 13.68 -3.76 26.60
C THR A 56 14.57 -3.13 27.67
N ASN A 57 15.08 -3.97 28.56
CA ASN A 57 16.04 -3.55 29.60
C ASN A 57 17.46 -3.97 29.18
N VAL A 58 18.35 -3.00 29.09
CA VAL A 58 19.77 -3.19 28.75
C VAL A 58 20.61 -2.61 29.87
N ASN A 59 21.31 -3.46 30.60
CA ASN A 59 22.18 -3.05 31.72
C ASN A 59 21.49 -2.16 32.76
N GLY A 60 20.19 -2.43 33.02
CA GLY A 60 19.38 -1.65 33.97
C GLY A 60 18.76 -0.35 33.40
N LYS A 61 19.06 0.01 32.16
CA LYS A 61 18.44 1.12 31.42
C LYS A 61 17.38 0.60 30.46
N VAL A 62 16.24 1.28 30.39
CA VAL A 62 15.14 0.92 29.49
C VAL A 62 15.31 1.64 28.16
N ILE A 63 15.08 0.93 27.05
CA ILE A 63 15.01 1.48 25.69
C ILE A 63 13.64 1.12 25.12
N THR A 64 12.95 2.09 24.52
CA THR A 64 11.70 1.88 23.78
C THR A 64 12.02 1.79 22.28
N PHE A 65 11.66 0.70 21.65
CA PHE A 65 11.81 0.50 20.21
C PHE A 65 10.48 0.67 19.48
N LEU A 66 10.54 1.33 18.32
CA LEU A 66 9.47 1.41 17.34
C LEU A 66 9.87 0.61 16.11
N ASP A 67 9.19 -0.51 15.89
CA ASP A 67 9.34 -1.32 14.68
C ASP A 67 8.48 -0.72 13.57
N THR A 68 9.06 -0.50 12.39
CA THR A 68 8.34 0.08 11.26
C THR A 68 8.42 -0.81 10.04
N PRO A 69 7.30 -0.95 9.28
CA PRO A 69 7.30 -1.69 8.02
C PRO A 69 8.31 -1.11 7.03
N GLY A 70 9.08 -2.00 6.37
CA GLY A 70 10.08 -1.58 5.38
C GLY A 70 9.51 -1.17 4.03
N HIS A 71 8.32 -1.63 3.69
CA HIS A 71 7.70 -1.47 2.38
C HIS A 71 7.32 -0.01 2.06
N GLU A 72 7.41 0.40 0.78
CA GLU A 72 7.10 1.76 0.33
C GLU A 72 5.66 2.22 0.64
N ALA A 73 4.69 1.29 0.59
CA ALA A 73 3.30 1.57 0.97
C ALA A 73 3.15 2.18 2.37
N PHE A 74 4.11 1.94 3.27
CA PHE A 74 4.08 2.34 4.67
C PHE A 74 4.97 3.56 4.99
N THR A 75 5.26 4.41 4.00
CA THR A 75 6.06 5.64 4.19
C THR A 75 5.51 6.54 5.29
N ALA A 76 4.19 6.70 5.38
CA ALA A 76 3.54 7.48 6.41
C ALA A 76 3.81 6.92 7.83
N ILE A 77 3.84 5.59 7.98
CA ILE A 77 4.18 4.92 9.24
C ILE A 77 5.64 5.19 9.62
N ARG A 78 6.58 5.09 8.66
CA ARG A 78 7.99 5.38 8.89
C ARG A 78 8.23 6.85 9.31
N SER A 79 7.61 7.79 8.61
CA SER A 79 7.69 9.21 8.96
C SER A 79 7.10 9.50 10.35
N ARG A 80 5.98 8.84 10.69
CA ARG A 80 5.37 8.95 12.03
C ARG A 80 6.28 8.38 13.11
N GLY A 81 6.87 7.21 12.89
CA GLY A 81 7.84 6.61 13.80
C GLY A 81 9.06 7.50 14.02
N ALA A 82 9.60 8.07 12.95
CA ALA A 82 10.73 9.00 13.01
C ALA A 82 10.39 10.27 13.79
N LYS A 83 9.21 10.87 13.54
CA LYS A 83 8.77 12.11 14.22
C LYS A 83 8.68 11.99 15.74
N VAL A 84 8.44 10.80 16.26
CA VAL A 84 8.30 10.58 17.72
C VAL A 84 9.53 9.96 18.35
N ALA A 85 10.50 9.54 17.54
CA ALA A 85 11.73 8.93 18.02
C ALA A 85 12.77 9.99 18.41
N ASP A 86 13.61 9.63 19.38
CA ASP A 86 14.77 10.40 19.78
C ASP A 86 16.01 10.01 18.97
N ILE A 87 16.07 8.74 18.56
CA ILE A 87 17.22 8.17 17.82
C ILE A 87 16.67 7.25 16.73
N ALA A 88 17.30 7.23 15.56
CA ALA A 88 17.00 6.26 14.52
C ALA A 88 18.13 5.22 14.37
N ILE A 89 17.77 3.98 14.08
CA ILE A 89 18.70 2.96 13.60
C ILE A 89 18.43 2.75 12.12
N LEU A 90 19.42 3.08 11.28
CA LEU A 90 19.39 2.77 9.86
C LEU A 90 20.02 1.41 9.61
N VAL A 91 19.19 0.39 9.34
CA VAL A 91 19.65 -0.95 9.06
C VAL A 91 19.93 -1.12 7.57
N VAL A 92 21.18 -1.46 7.24
CA VAL A 92 21.63 -1.70 5.86
C VAL A 92 22.30 -3.06 5.78
N ALA A 93 21.87 -3.89 4.84
CA ALA A 93 22.45 -5.21 4.62
C ALA A 93 23.80 -5.11 3.88
N ALA A 94 24.83 -5.75 4.42
CA ALA A 94 26.18 -5.69 3.88
C ALA A 94 26.36 -6.42 2.54
N ASP A 95 25.45 -7.33 2.21
CA ASP A 95 25.41 -8.05 0.93
C ASP A 95 24.68 -7.30 -0.19
N GLU A 96 23.76 -6.38 0.15
CA GLU A 96 22.90 -5.69 -0.82
C GLU A 96 23.19 -4.18 -0.96
N SER A 97 23.80 -3.57 0.07
CA SER A 97 24.09 -2.14 0.13
C SER A 97 22.87 -1.22 0.14
N VAL A 98 23.01 0.03 -0.29
CA VAL A 98 21.97 1.07 -0.26
C VAL A 98 20.91 0.81 -1.33
N LYS A 99 19.66 0.65 -0.91
CA LYS A 99 18.48 0.40 -1.75
C LYS A 99 17.54 1.61 -1.77
N PRO A 100 16.55 1.68 -2.67
CA PRO A 100 15.63 2.82 -2.74
C PRO A 100 14.98 3.18 -1.40
N GLN A 101 14.49 2.19 -0.63
CA GLN A 101 13.88 2.44 0.68
C GLN A 101 14.92 2.83 1.74
N THR A 102 16.21 2.48 1.57
CA THR A 102 17.30 2.99 2.42
C THR A 102 17.46 4.49 2.19
N LYS A 103 17.44 4.95 0.92
CA LYS A 103 17.49 6.38 0.57
C LYS A 103 16.30 7.14 1.14
N GLU A 104 15.10 6.57 1.06
CA GLU A 104 13.91 7.13 1.67
C GLU A 104 14.07 7.27 3.19
N ALA A 105 14.56 6.22 3.87
CA ALA A 105 14.82 6.25 5.31
C ALA A 105 15.83 7.35 5.69
N ILE A 106 16.91 7.51 4.92
CA ILE A 106 17.90 8.59 5.11
C ILE A 106 17.22 9.96 4.96
N ARG A 107 16.36 10.14 3.96
CA ARG A 107 15.63 11.39 3.75
C ARG A 107 14.73 11.71 4.96
N ILE A 108 13.93 10.73 5.44
CA ILE A 108 13.07 10.90 6.61
C ILE A 108 13.89 11.31 7.84
N ILE A 109 15.01 10.62 8.11
CA ILE A 109 15.89 10.92 9.24
C ILE A 109 16.42 12.36 9.16
N LYS A 110 16.85 12.80 7.96
CA LYS A 110 17.36 14.17 7.73
C LYS A 110 16.27 15.24 7.87
N GLU A 111 15.07 14.97 7.37
CA GLU A 111 13.90 15.87 7.47
C GLU A 111 13.50 16.09 8.93
N GLU A 112 13.43 15.01 9.72
CA GLU A 112 13.08 15.08 11.16
C GLU A 112 14.28 15.50 12.04
N LYS A 113 15.50 15.58 11.50
CA LYS A 113 16.73 16.01 12.18
C LYS A 113 17.07 15.20 13.44
N ILE A 114 16.75 13.91 13.45
CA ILE A 114 17.05 13.03 14.56
C ILE A 114 18.44 12.41 14.42
N PRO A 115 19.21 12.26 15.51
CA PRO A 115 20.46 11.52 15.48
C PRO A 115 20.21 10.06 15.11
N PHE A 116 21.17 9.45 14.42
CA PHE A 116 21.00 8.07 13.99
C PHE A 116 22.31 7.28 13.99
N ILE A 117 22.16 5.97 14.09
CA ILE A 117 23.23 4.98 14.07
C ILE A 117 23.02 4.10 12.85
N VAL A 118 24.09 3.80 12.11
CA VAL A 118 24.04 2.83 11.01
C VAL A 118 24.37 1.45 11.54
N ALA A 119 23.42 0.51 11.39
CA ALA A 119 23.63 -0.90 11.68
C ALA A 119 23.86 -1.67 10.36
N LEU A 120 25.12 -2.02 10.08
CA LEU A 120 25.49 -2.82 8.92
C LEU A 120 25.24 -4.29 9.23
N ASN A 121 24.11 -4.78 8.78
CA ASN A 121 23.62 -6.14 9.09
C ASN A 121 24.05 -7.18 8.05
N LYS A 122 23.91 -8.44 8.39
CA LYS A 122 24.23 -9.61 7.55
C LYS A 122 25.73 -9.74 7.23
N ILE A 123 26.62 -9.33 8.15
CA ILE A 123 28.06 -9.48 7.97
C ILE A 123 28.53 -10.94 7.94
N ASP A 124 27.65 -11.85 8.30
CA ASP A 124 27.83 -13.32 8.25
C ASP A 124 27.66 -13.90 6.84
N LYS A 125 27.08 -13.16 5.90
CA LYS A 125 26.84 -13.66 4.54
C LYS A 125 28.08 -13.64 3.66
N GLU A 126 28.20 -14.66 2.81
CA GLU A 126 29.14 -14.67 1.70
C GLU A 126 28.81 -13.51 0.75
N GLY A 127 29.79 -12.67 0.45
CA GLY A 127 29.60 -11.47 -0.36
C GLY A 127 29.29 -10.19 0.41
N ALA A 128 29.24 -10.23 1.76
CA ALA A 128 29.16 -9.02 2.58
C ALA A 128 30.35 -8.08 2.30
N ASN A 129 30.06 -6.84 1.92
CA ASN A 129 31.09 -5.84 1.59
C ASN A 129 30.82 -4.54 2.32
N VAL A 130 31.32 -4.45 3.54
CA VAL A 130 31.14 -3.29 4.43
C VAL A 130 31.70 -2.01 3.81
N GLN A 131 32.87 -2.07 3.14
CA GLN A 131 33.50 -0.88 2.54
C GLN A 131 32.67 -0.30 1.41
N LYS A 132 32.06 -1.16 0.58
CA LYS A 132 31.13 -0.73 -0.47
C LYS A 132 29.91 -0.04 0.13
N VAL A 133 29.33 -0.59 1.21
CA VAL A 133 28.18 0.03 1.88
C VAL A 133 28.53 1.40 2.44
N LYS A 134 29.69 1.56 3.09
CA LYS A 134 30.17 2.86 3.60
C LYS A 134 30.35 3.86 2.45
N GLN A 135 30.86 3.42 1.29
CA GLN A 135 30.99 4.24 0.09
C GLN A 135 29.63 4.67 -0.46
N ASP A 136 28.69 3.75 -0.60
CA ASP A 136 27.34 4.04 -1.10
C ASP A 136 26.57 4.97 -0.14
N LEU A 137 26.74 4.81 1.18
CA LEU A 137 26.20 5.75 2.17
C LEU A 137 26.77 7.15 2.03
N ALA A 138 28.08 7.28 1.77
CA ALA A 138 28.72 8.58 1.53
C ALA A 138 28.15 9.29 0.29
N THR A 139 27.72 8.55 -0.75
CA THR A 139 27.03 9.14 -1.92
C THR A 139 25.64 9.69 -1.60
N GLU A 140 25.04 9.26 -0.49
CA GLU A 140 23.75 9.77 0.04
C GLU A 140 23.97 10.81 1.16
N ASP A 141 25.15 11.43 1.24
CA ASP A 141 25.54 12.40 2.29
C ASP A 141 25.43 11.83 3.71
N VAL A 142 25.73 10.55 3.90
CA VAL A 142 25.88 9.88 5.19
C VAL A 142 27.33 9.49 5.37
N LEU A 143 28.09 10.38 6.02
CA LEU A 143 29.52 10.15 6.28
C LEU A 143 29.67 9.50 7.66
N VAL A 144 30.18 8.27 7.68
CA VAL A 144 30.40 7.48 8.90
C VAL A 144 31.66 7.90 9.64
N GLU A 145 31.74 7.62 10.95
CA GLU A 145 32.90 8.02 11.81
C GLU A 145 34.22 7.51 11.28
N ASP A 146 34.31 6.28 10.80
CA ASP A 146 35.56 5.71 10.23
C ASP A 146 36.09 6.48 9.04
N TRP A 147 35.28 7.30 8.38
CA TRP A 147 35.64 8.12 7.23
C TRP A 147 35.68 9.64 7.57
N GLY A 148 35.77 9.95 8.86
CA GLY A 148 35.87 11.33 9.35
C GLY A 148 34.51 12.04 9.46
N GLY A 149 33.39 11.30 9.39
CA GLY A 149 32.05 11.83 9.61
C GLY A 149 31.64 11.84 11.09
N LYS A 150 30.35 11.97 11.32
CA LYS A 150 29.75 12.01 12.66
C LYS A 150 28.75 10.89 12.94
N VAL A 151 28.50 10.02 11.96
CA VAL A 151 27.47 8.97 12.07
C VAL A 151 28.12 7.69 12.59
N PRO A 152 27.74 7.22 13.78
CA PRO A 152 28.25 5.95 14.31
C PRO A 152 27.84 4.80 13.41
N VAL A 153 28.73 3.82 13.22
CA VAL A 153 28.47 2.61 12.46
C VAL A 153 28.85 1.37 13.26
N ILE A 154 27.91 0.42 13.31
CA ILE A 154 28.15 -0.88 13.98
C ILE A 154 27.89 -2.00 12.98
N GLU A 155 28.86 -2.87 12.84
CA GLU A 155 28.78 -4.06 11.99
C GLU A 155 28.19 -5.22 12.79
N ILE A 156 27.01 -5.71 12.36
CA ILE A 156 26.22 -6.70 13.11
C ILE A 156 25.82 -7.92 12.27
N SER A 157 25.54 -9.03 12.96
CA SER A 157 24.73 -10.10 12.43
C SER A 157 23.54 -10.36 13.37
N ALA A 158 22.36 -9.94 12.96
CA ALA A 158 21.14 -10.22 13.70
C ALA A 158 20.83 -11.73 13.76
N LYS A 159 21.26 -12.49 12.76
CA LYS A 159 21.08 -13.94 12.69
C LYS A 159 21.96 -14.68 13.72
N GLU A 160 23.21 -14.28 13.84
CA GLU A 160 24.21 -14.90 14.71
C GLU A 160 24.32 -14.23 16.08
N ASN A 161 23.48 -13.22 16.37
CA ASN A 161 23.54 -12.40 17.59
C ASN A 161 24.92 -11.77 17.81
N ARG A 162 25.59 -11.34 16.72
CA ARG A 162 26.95 -10.77 16.78
C ARG A 162 26.87 -9.26 16.86
N ASN A 163 27.62 -8.65 17.81
CA ASN A 163 27.73 -7.22 18.06
C ASN A 163 26.41 -6.50 18.38
N ILE A 164 25.36 -7.23 18.80
CA ILE A 164 24.08 -6.62 19.19
C ILE A 164 24.23 -5.80 20.46
N ASP A 165 25.00 -6.30 21.45
CA ASP A 165 25.28 -5.56 22.69
C ASP A 165 26.02 -4.25 22.40
N ALA A 166 26.98 -4.23 21.48
CA ALA A 166 27.69 -3.03 21.05
C ALA A 166 26.74 -2.00 20.42
N LEU A 167 25.73 -2.46 19.63
CA LEU A 167 24.69 -1.57 19.09
C LEU A 167 23.83 -0.97 20.21
N LEU A 168 23.45 -1.77 21.20
CA LEU A 168 22.64 -1.32 22.34
C LEU A 168 23.40 -0.33 23.21
N ASP A 169 24.68 -0.56 23.46
CA ASP A 169 25.54 0.37 24.20
C ASP A 169 25.73 1.70 23.43
N MET A 170 25.86 1.65 22.09
CA MET A 170 25.93 2.87 21.27
C MET A 170 24.64 3.67 21.34
N ILE A 171 23.47 3.00 21.31
CA ILE A 171 22.16 3.68 21.49
C ILE A 171 22.10 4.41 22.83
N LEU A 172 22.52 3.76 23.91
CA LEU A 172 22.56 4.38 25.24
C LEU A 172 23.53 5.55 25.31
N LEU A 173 24.68 5.46 24.62
CA LEU A 173 25.65 6.55 24.54
C LEU A 173 25.07 7.77 23.80
N VAL A 174 24.45 7.57 22.65
CA VAL A 174 23.80 8.66 21.90
C VAL A 174 22.66 9.26 22.72
N ALA A 175 21.85 8.43 23.41
CA ALA A 175 20.78 8.92 24.28
C ALA A 175 21.29 9.79 25.45
N GLU A 176 22.46 9.49 26.00
CA GLU A 176 23.09 10.33 27.05
C GLU A 176 23.50 11.71 26.50
N LEU A 177 23.99 11.76 25.25
CA LEU A 177 24.36 13.02 24.59
C LEU A 177 23.15 13.91 24.32
N GLU A 178 21.98 13.32 24.04
CA GLU A 178 20.71 14.04 23.78
C GLU A 178 20.04 14.58 25.06
N GLU A 179 20.55 14.29 26.24
CA GLU A 179 20.03 14.76 27.54
C GLU A 179 18.49 14.63 27.68
N LEU A 180 17.92 13.48 27.39
CA LEU A 180 16.47 13.21 27.38
C LEU A 180 15.84 13.42 28.76
N LYS A 181 15.18 14.55 28.99
CA LYS A 181 14.60 14.90 30.31
C LYS A 181 13.22 14.30 30.49
N GLU A 182 12.98 13.76 31.67
CA GLU A 182 11.65 13.30 32.11
C GLU A 182 10.86 14.47 32.72
N ASP A 183 9.65 14.69 32.23
CA ASP A 183 8.68 15.64 32.77
C ASP A 183 7.45 14.87 33.28
N LEU A 184 7.36 14.66 34.60
CA LEU A 184 6.27 13.92 35.21
C LEU A 184 5.19 14.84 35.81
N LEU A 185 5.43 16.15 35.86
CA LEU A 185 4.54 17.11 36.55
C LEU A 185 3.55 17.77 35.56
N SER A 186 3.87 17.80 34.29
CA SER A 186 2.96 18.33 33.28
C SER A 186 1.77 17.40 33.05
N PRO A 187 0.63 17.90 32.55
CA PRO A 187 -0.44 17.08 32.05
C PRO A 187 0.07 16.07 31.02
N ALA A 188 -0.43 14.84 31.07
CA ALA A 188 0.06 13.81 30.17
C ALA A 188 -0.25 14.16 28.70
N LYS A 189 0.77 14.00 27.89
CA LYS A 189 0.73 14.18 26.42
C LYS A 189 1.47 13.02 25.76
N GLY A 190 1.16 12.77 24.52
CA GLY A 190 1.83 11.79 23.70
C GLY A 190 1.22 11.70 22.32
N ILE A 191 1.47 10.62 21.62
CA ILE A 191 1.00 10.43 20.25
C ILE A 191 0.31 9.08 20.11
N VAL A 192 -0.77 9.04 19.33
CA VAL A 192 -1.43 7.80 18.93
C VAL A 192 -0.64 7.16 17.79
N ILE A 193 -0.10 5.97 18.04
CA ILE A 193 0.69 5.22 17.07
C ILE A 193 -0.21 4.43 16.14
N GLU A 194 -1.21 3.72 16.73
CA GLU A 194 -2.11 2.84 16.00
C GLU A 194 -3.50 2.83 16.65
N SER A 195 -4.54 2.55 15.87
CA SER A 195 -5.89 2.31 16.38
C SER A 195 -6.60 1.19 15.62
N ASN A 196 -7.35 0.38 16.37
CA ASN A 196 -8.09 -0.76 15.83
C ASN A 196 -9.38 -1.03 16.61
N LEU A 197 -10.22 -1.91 16.06
CA LEU A 197 -11.46 -2.36 16.69
C LEU A 197 -11.30 -3.77 17.25
N ASP A 198 -11.25 -3.87 18.57
CA ASP A 198 -11.26 -5.16 19.29
C ASP A 198 -12.71 -5.64 19.52
N LYS A 199 -13.00 -6.90 19.23
CA LYS A 199 -14.36 -7.47 19.33
C LYS A 199 -14.96 -7.41 20.74
N ARG A 200 -14.14 -7.41 21.80
CA ARG A 200 -14.56 -7.44 23.20
C ARG A 200 -14.44 -6.10 23.87
N ARG A 201 -13.39 -5.33 23.51
CA ARG A 201 -13.01 -4.07 24.19
C ARG A 201 -13.50 -2.82 23.44
N GLY A 202 -14.00 -2.97 22.22
CA GLY A 202 -14.38 -1.85 21.35
C GLY A 202 -13.13 -1.21 20.71
N TYR A 203 -13.20 0.09 20.45
CA TYR A 203 -12.06 0.80 19.91
C TYR A 203 -10.92 0.88 20.91
N VAL A 204 -9.73 0.49 20.48
CA VAL A 204 -8.49 0.53 21.23
C VAL A 204 -7.43 1.33 20.46
N ALA A 205 -6.54 1.97 21.19
CA ALA A 205 -5.44 2.70 20.57
C ALA A 205 -4.12 2.40 21.29
N THR A 206 -3.07 2.17 20.53
CA THR A 206 -1.69 2.14 21.02
C THR A 206 -1.14 3.56 20.97
N ALA A 207 -0.69 4.06 22.10
CA ALA A 207 -0.13 5.39 22.23
C ALA A 207 1.25 5.35 22.87
N LEU A 208 2.07 6.35 22.57
CA LEU A 208 3.36 6.59 23.19
C LEU A 208 3.26 7.85 24.05
N VAL A 209 3.53 7.74 25.33
CA VAL A 209 3.53 8.88 26.24
C VAL A 209 4.81 9.69 26.03
N SER A 210 4.70 11.01 25.87
CA SER A 210 5.87 11.90 25.72
C SER A 210 6.16 12.71 26.96
N LYS A 211 5.13 13.12 27.71
CA LYS A 211 5.23 13.91 28.95
C LYS A 211 4.13 13.53 29.92
N GLY A 212 4.33 13.84 31.19
CA GLY A 212 3.36 13.59 32.26
C GLY A 212 3.21 12.09 32.55
N VAL A 213 2.24 11.78 33.40
CA VAL A 213 1.85 10.40 33.71
C VAL A 213 0.40 10.21 33.32
N LEU A 214 0.18 9.28 32.39
CA LEU A 214 -1.16 8.93 31.95
C LEU A 214 -1.77 7.92 32.91
N GLY A 215 -3.00 8.14 33.36
CA GLY A 215 -3.67 7.31 34.35
C GLY A 215 -5.01 6.71 33.87
N VAL A 216 -5.40 5.59 34.50
CA VAL A 216 -6.76 5.06 34.32
C VAL A 216 -7.76 6.03 34.91
N GLY A 217 -8.82 6.36 34.18
CA GLY A 217 -9.85 7.34 34.57
C GLY A 217 -9.67 8.72 33.99
N ASP A 218 -8.49 9.03 33.40
CA ASP A 218 -8.22 10.31 32.75
C ASP A 218 -9.12 10.54 31.55
N PHE A 219 -9.46 11.82 31.31
CA PHE A 219 -10.09 12.24 30.07
C PHE A 219 -9.00 12.59 29.04
N ILE A 220 -9.02 11.91 27.93
CA ILE A 220 -8.01 12.01 26.88
C ILE A 220 -8.66 12.56 25.59
N VAL A 221 -7.99 13.52 24.96
CA VAL A 221 -8.46 14.17 23.72
C VAL A 221 -7.46 13.91 22.61
N VAL A 222 -7.94 13.43 21.46
CA VAL A 222 -7.18 13.26 20.22
C VAL A 222 -7.96 13.91 19.08
N GLY A 223 -7.46 15.03 18.55
CA GLY A 223 -8.24 15.81 17.58
C GLY A 223 -9.61 16.18 18.12
N THR A 224 -10.68 15.70 17.50
CA THR A 224 -12.08 15.91 17.93
C THR A 224 -12.63 14.78 18.79
N VAL A 225 -11.86 13.72 19.02
CA VAL A 225 -12.30 12.53 19.77
C VAL A 225 -11.96 12.67 21.24
N VAL A 226 -12.98 12.58 22.10
CA VAL A 226 -12.83 12.55 23.54
C VAL A 226 -13.05 11.12 24.04
N GLY A 227 -12.07 10.58 24.74
CA GLY A 227 -12.13 9.28 25.41
C GLY A 227 -12.05 9.43 26.94
N LYS A 228 -12.54 8.43 27.66
CA LYS A 228 -12.24 8.23 29.09
C LYS A 228 -11.50 6.90 29.22
N ILE A 229 -10.29 6.95 29.73
CA ILE A 229 -9.45 5.75 29.85
C ILE A 229 -10.12 4.76 30.81
N LYS A 230 -10.59 3.61 30.28
CA LYS A 230 -11.21 2.53 31.06
C LYS A 230 -10.16 1.56 31.58
N SER A 231 -9.22 1.20 30.75
CA SER A 231 -8.08 0.34 31.12
C SER A 231 -6.89 0.65 30.23
N MET A 232 -5.71 0.33 30.76
CA MET A 232 -4.44 0.40 30.01
C MET A 232 -3.70 -0.92 30.16
N GLU A 233 -2.99 -1.29 29.10
CA GLU A 233 -2.10 -2.46 29.06
C GLU A 233 -0.73 -2.02 28.56
N ASP A 234 0.33 -2.62 29.09
CA ASP A 234 1.67 -2.47 28.54
C ASP A 234 1.83 -3.28 27.25
N PHE A 235 3.01 -3.19 26.62
CA PHE A 235 3.34 -3.90 25.38
C PHE A 235 3.34 -5.45 25.53
N MET A 236 3.30 -5.98 26.75
CA MET A 236 3.16 -7.41 27.05
C MET A 236 1.71 -7.84 27.28
N GLY A 237 0.75 -6.91 27.18
CA GLY A 237 -0.66 -7.15 27.48
C GLY A 237 -0.99 -7.18 28.97
N LYS A 238 -0.08 -6.75 29.85
CA LYS A 238 -0.30 -6.68 31.28
C LYS A 238 -1.04 -5.39 31.63
N ALA A 239 -2.11 -5.50 32.42
CA ALA A 239 -2.85 -4.34 32.90
C ALA A 239 -1.96 -3.44 33.77
N ILE A 240 -2.01 -2.14 33.52
CA ILE A 240 -1.30 -1.10 34.26
C ILE A 240 -2.27 0.02 34.64
N THR A 241 -1.97 0.73 35.72
CA THR A 241 -2.78 1.86 36.24
C THR A 241 -2.22 3.22 35.82
N GLY A 242 -0.95 3.26 35.39
CA GLY A 242 -0.27 4.49 34.96
C GLY A 242 0.84 4.19 33.96
N ALA A 243 1.05 5.11 33.05
CA ALA A 243 2.11 5.05 32.03
C ALA A 243 2.96 6.32 32.08
N LYS A 244 4.28 6.16 32.04
CA LYS A 244 5.28 7.24 32.10
C LYS A 244 5.77 7.64 30.71
N PRO A 245 6.50 8.76 30.58
CA PRO A 245 7.14 9.14 29.32
C PRO A 245 7.98 8.02 28.70
N SER A 246 7.96 7.93 27.38
CA SER A 246 8.57 6.88 26.56
C SER A 246 7.96 5.48 26.71
N GLN A 247 6.89 5.32 27.46
CA GLN A 247 6.22 4.04 27.60
C GLN A 247 5.12 3.88 26.54
N PRO A 248 5.15 2.83 25.71
CA PRO A 248 4.05 2.46 24.85
C PRO A 248 2.93 1.83 25.66
N VAL A 249 1.68 2.22 25.40
CA VAL A 249 0.51 1.78 26.14
C VAL A 249 -0.68 1.57 25.22
N LEU A 250 -1.40 0.47 25.43
CA LEU A 250 -2.68 0.22 24.79
C LEU A 250 -3.79 0.76 25.67
N ILE A 251 -4.64 1.61 25.09
CA ILE A 251 -5.68 2.38 25.79
C ILE A 251 -7.05 1.95 25.30
N THR A 252 -7.96 1.65 26.24
CA THR A 252 -9.38 1.38 25.96
C THR A 252 -10.26 2.52 26.47
N GLY A 253 -11.49 2.63 25.94
CA GLY A 253 -12.45 3.65 26.41
C GLY A 253 -12.76 4.72 25.36
N TRP A 254 -12.40 4.48 24.12
CA TRP A 254 -12.70 5.34 22.99
C TRP A 254 -14.12 5.12 22.48
N PRO A 255 -14.90 6.19 22.18
CA PRO A 255 -16.22 6.05 21.54
C PRO A 255 -16.13 5.71 20.06
N ILE A 256 -15.08 6.19 19.39
CA ILE A 256 -14.72 5.90 18.00
C ILE A 256 -13.19 5.77 17.92
N ALA A 257 -12.67 5.25 16.80
CA ALA A 257 -11.23 5.16 16.60
C ALA A 257 -10.59 6.57 16.63
N PRO A 258 -9.60 6.82 17.50
CA PRO A 258 -8.87 8.08 17.48
C PRO A 258 -7.93 8.13 16.27
N ASP A 259 -7.68 9.34 15.78
CA ASP A 259 -6.78 9.57 14.65
C ASP A 259 -5.33 9.17 14.99
N ILE A 260 -4.75 8.31 14.17
CA ILE A 260 -3.34 7.91 14.28
C ILE A 260 -2.40 9.07 13.89
N GLY A 261 -1.23 9.15 14.53
CA GLY A 261 -0.24 10.23 14.29
C GLY A 261 -0.62 11.58 14.88
N LYS A 262 -1.79 11.68 15.54
CA LYS A 262 -2.18 12.87 16.30
C LYS A 262 -1.66 12.82 17.73
N GLU A 263 -1.35 14.00 18.25
CA GLU A 263 -1.07 14.15 19.67
C GLU A 263 -2.35 13.94 20.49
N PHE A 264 -2.20 13.28 21.62
CA PHE A 264 -3.21 13.28 22.66
C PHE A 264 -2.83 14.23 23.80
N ILE A 265 -3.84 14.77 24.45
CA ILE A 265 -3.70 15.63 25.63
C ILE A 265 -4.68 15.10 26.70
N VAL A 266 -4.22 15.03 27.93
CA VAL A 266 -5.10 14.75 29.08
C VAL A 266 -5.71 16.06 29.61
N ALA A 267 -7.04 16.06 29.74
CA ALA A 267 -7.80 17.15 30.34
C ALA A 267 -8.17 16.82 31.79
N PRO A 268 -8.30 17.84 32.67
CA PRO A 268 -8.62 17.61 34.07
C PRO A 268 -10.03 17.04 34.28
N ASP A 269 -10.96 17.34 33.40
CA ASP A 269 -12.33 16.88 33.44
C ASP A 269 -12.96 16.75 32.05
N LYS A 270 -14.23 16.28 32.00
CA LYS A 270 -14.96 16.04 30.76
C LYS A 270 -15.31 17.33 30.02
N ASP A 271 -15.60 18.40 30.74
CA ASP A 271 -16.05 19.66 30.16
C ASP A 271 -14.89 20.33 29.43
N GLU A 272 -13.71 20.34 30.06
CA GLU A 272 -12.48 20.83 29.42
C GLU A 272 -12.06 19.95 28.25
N ALA A 273 -12.17 18.63 28.38
CA ALA A 273 -11.92 17.72 27.24
C ALA A 273 -12.83 18.02 26.05
N THR A 274 -14.12 18.28 26.29
CA THR A 274 -15.08 18.62 25.25
C THR A 274 -14.78 20.00 24.64
N ARG A 275 -14.34 20.97 25.43
CA ARG A 275 -13.94 22.30 24.97
C ARG A 275 -12.73 22.19 24.02
N ILE A 276 -11.68 21.47 24.42
CA ILE A 276 -10.48 21.24 23.61
C ILE A 276 -10.84 20.56 22.30
N ALA A 277 -11.67 19.50 22.34
CA ALA A 277 -12.13 18.81 21.13
C ALA A 277 -12.95 19.72 20.21
N GLY A 278 -13.78 20.61 20.79
CA GLY A 278 -14.56 21.60 20.04
C GLY A 278 -13.71 22.64 19.31
N GLU A 279 -12.62 23.09 19.91
CA GLU A 279 -11.67 24.01 19.28
C GLU A 279 -10.95 23.34 18.09
N ASN A 280 -10.76 22.04 18.13
CA ASN A 280 -10.13 21.25 17.09
C ASN A 280 -11.06 20.99 15.87
N VAL A 281 -12.36 21.26 15.95
CA VAL A 281 -13.32 21.03 14.83
C VAL A 281 -12.94 21.83 13.57
N ASN A 282 -12.31 23.00 13.72
CA ASN A 282 -11.83 23.79 12.59
C ASN A 282 -10.51 23.26 11.96
N LEU A 283 -9.84 22.33 12.66
CA LEU A 283 -8.73 21.61 12.09
C LEU A 283 -9.33 20.45 11.28
N ALA A 284 -9.28 20.56 9.94
CA ALA A 284 -9.83 19.53 9.05
C ALA A 284 -9.44 18.12 9.55
N PRO A 285 -10.38 17.16 9.53
CA PRO A 285 -10.05 15.79 9.93
C PRO A 285 -8.88 15.32 9.08
N LEU A 286 -7.78 14.88 9.71
CA LEU A 286 -6.57 14.41 9.00
C LEU A 286 -6.88 13.17 8.18
N PHE A 287 -7.93 12.43 8.51
CA PHE A 287 -8.33 11.20 7.85
C PHE A 287 -9.71 11.31 7.22
N SER A 288 -9.75 11.96 6.08
CA SER A 288 -10.71 11.59 5.05
C SER A 288 -9.96 10.73 4.04
N PHE A 289 -9.68 9.49 4.42
CA PHE A 289 -9.21 8.51 3.46
C PHE A 289 -10.09 8.56 2.22
N PHE A 290 -9.46 8.47 1.06
CA PHE A 290 -10.17 8.38 -0.22
C PHE A 290 -11.04 9.59 -0.65
N LYS A 291 -10.97 10.76 0.00
CA LYS A 291 -11.71 11.97 -0.48
C LYS A 291 -11.38 12.34 -1.91
N SER A 292 -10.13 12.14 -2.33
CA SER A 292 -9.67 12.44 -3.69
C SER A 292 -10.10 11.42 -4.74
N SER A 293 -10.66 10.27 -4.35
CA SER A 293 -11.15 9.27 -5.30
C SER A 293 -12.51 9.62 -5.93
N ILE A 294 -13.17 10.68 -5.44
CA ILE A 294 -14.39 11.22 -6.05
C ILE A 294 -13.98 12.32 -7.04
N GLU A 295 -13.25 11.95 -8.09
CA GLU A 295 -13.11 12.84 -9.26
C GLU A 295 -14.46 12.91 -9.96
N THR A 296 -15.16 14.02 -9.74
CA THR A 296 -16.35 14.42 -10.52
C THR A 296 -15.84 15.05 -11.81
N GLY A 297 -16.08 14.44 -12.97
CA GLY A 297 -15.92 15.21 -14.17
C GLY A 297 -15.71 14.50 -15.52
N ASP A 298 -15.45 13.21 -15.56
CA ASP A 298 -15.27 12.53 -16.85
C ASP A 298 -16.41 11.50 -17.06
N GLU A 299 -17.43 11.90 -17.84
CA GLU A 299 -18.60 11.06 -18.13
C GLU A 299 -18.24 9.75 -18.85
N ASN A 300 -17.05 9.66 -19.42
CA ASN A 300 -16.56 8.50 -20.15
C ASN A 300 -15.71 7.53 -19.31
N LYS A 301 -15.32 7.92 -18.08
CA LYS A 301 -14.46 7.09 -17.23
C LYS A 301 -15.26 6.04 -16.49
N LYS A 302 -14.88 4.76 -16.62
CA LYS A 302 -15.48 3.66 -15.85
C LYS A 302 -14.86 3.60 -14.47
N PHE A 303 -15.67 3.28 -13.45
CA PHE A 303 -15.20 3.22 -12.06
C PHE A 303 -15.45 1.85 -11.46
N LEU A 304 -14.43 1.33 -10.80
CA LEU A 304 -14.52 0.20 -9.87
C LEU A 304 -14.94 0.73 -8.50
N ASN A 305 -16.14 0.38 -8.06
CA ASN A 305 -16.64 0.79 -6.75
C ASN A 305 -16.23 -0.24 -5.69
N LEU A 306 -15.68 0.23 -4.56
CA LEU A 306 -15.09 -0.60 -3.52
C LEU A 306 -15.58 -0.19 -2.12
N VAL A 307 -15.76 -1.18 -1.26
CA VAL A 307 -15.88 -1.04 0.19
C VAL A 307 -14.64 -1.68 0.80
N PHE A 308 -13.89 -0.93 1.62
CA PHE A 308 -12.69 -1.43 2.28
C PHE A 308 -12.93 -1.72 3.76
N LYS A 309 -12.42 -2.85 4.23
CA LYS A 309 -12.29 -3.17 5.66
C LYS A 309 -10.86 -3.56 5.96
N SER A 310 -10.33 -3.04 7.06
CA SER A 310 -8.96 -3.31 7.48
C SER A 310 -8.89 -3.61 8.98
N ASP A 311 -7.83 -4.29 9.38
CA ASP A 311 -7.57 -4.62 10.78
C ASP A 311 -7.22 -3.37 11.60
N VAL A 312 -6.43 -2.46 11.05
CA VAL A 312 -5.97 -1.23 11.72
C VAL A 312 -6.07 -0.01 10.80
N SER A 313 -6.06 1.18 11.41
CA SER A 313 -6.19 2.45 10.68
C SER A 313 -4.99 2.73 9.76
N SER A 314 -3.78 2.37 10.17
CA SER A 314 -2.57 2.58 9.35
C SER A 314 -2.55 1.73 8.08
N SER A 315 -3.20 0.57 8.09
CA SER A 315 -3.37 -0.26 6.90
C SER A 315 -4.26 0.43 5.86
N LEU A 316 -5.33 1.13 6.27
CA LEU A 316 -6.16 1.94 5.36
C LEU A 316 -5.36 3.06 4.71
N GLU A 317 -4.48 3.72 5.48
CA GLU A 317 -3.59 4.76 4.98
C GLU A 317 -2.62 4.22 3.91
N ALA A 318 -2.03 3.05 4.17
CA ALA A 318 -1.14 2.38 3.23
C ALA A 318 -1.84 1.93 1.94
N ILE A 319 -3.07 1.41 2.05
CA ILE A 319 -3.90 1.04 0.92
C ILE A 319 -4.21 2.28 0.07
N GLU A 320 -4.65 3.38 0.70
CA GLU A 320 -4.93 4.63 -0.01
C GLU A 320 -3.70 5.16 -0.75
N ALA A 321 -2.54 5.23 -0.08
CA ALA A 321 -1.30 5.69 -0.68
C ALA A 321 -0.90 4.85 -1.91
N SER A 322 -1.04 3.52 -1.79
CA SER A 322 -0.73 2.58 -2.88
C SER A 322 -1.71 2.68 -4.04
N LEU A 323 -3.01 2.82 -3.77
CA LEU A 323 -4.03 2.96 -4.81
C LEU A 323 -3.90 4.28 -5.58
N LYS A 324 -3.50 5.38 -4.92
CA LYS A 324 -3.21 6.67 -5.58
C LYS A 324 -2.09 6.59 -6.63
N ALA A 325 -1.19 5.61 -6.51
CA ALA A 325 -0.15 5.38 -7.49
C ALA A 325 -0.65 4.74 -8.79
N ILE A 326 -1.85 4.13 -8.78
CA ILE A 326 -2.48 3.54 -9.98
C ILE A 326 -3.10 4.68 -10.79
N LYS A 327 -2.53 4.94 -11.97
CA LYS A 327 -3.01 6.00 -12.87
C LYS A 327 -3.54 5.38 -14.16
N SER A 328 -4.78 5.74 -14.54
CA SER A 328 -5.36 5.41 -15.84
C SER A 328 -6.30 6.53 -16.28
N GLN A 329 -6.34 6.80 -17.58
CA GLN A 329 -7.22 7.82 -18.16
C GLN A 329 -8.64 7.30 -18.38
N GLU A 330 -8.82 6.01 -18.64
CA GLU A 330 -10.10 5.40 -19.04
C GLU A 330 -10.87 4.76 -17.88
N VAL A 331 -10.15 4.32 -16.86
CA VAL A 331 -10.75 3.66 -15.68
C VAL A 331 -10.25 4.28 -14.38
N GLY A 332 -11.04 4.17 -13.34
CA GLY A 332 -10.69 4.63 -12.01
C GLY A 332 -11.27 3.71 -10.93
N TYR A 333 -10.98 4.02 -9.68
CA TYR A 333 -11.65 3.39 -8.55
C TYR A 333 -12.41 4.44 -7.73
N ARG A 334 -13.46 4.02 -7.02
CA ARG A 334 -14.18 4.82 -6.04
C ARG A 334 -14.32 4.02 -4.76
N VAL A 335 -13.92 4.60 -3.65
CA VAL A 335 -14.16 4.02 -2.34
C VAL A 335 -15.43 4.62 -1.78
N ILE A 336 -16.46 3.78 -1.66
CA ILE A 336 -17.80 4.18 -1.20
C ILE A 336 -17.84 4.22 0.33
N SER A 337 -17.19 3.25 0.96
CA SER A 337 -17.08 3.16 2.41
C SER A 337 -15.77 2.47 2.80
N TYR A 338 -15.23 2.87 3.93
CA TYR A 338 -14.08 2.22 4.54
C TYR A 338 -14.22 2.27 6.07
N ASP A 339 -13.73 1.24 6.74
CA ASP A 339 -13.76 1.17 8.19
C ASP A 339 -12.78 0.11 8.70
N ILE A 340 -12.52 0.10 10.01
CA ILE A 340 -11.70 -0.91 10.67
C ILE A 340 -12.57 -2.02 11.28
N GLY A 341 -12.00 -3.22 11.38
CA GLY A 341 -12.65 -4.40 11.94
C GLY A 341 -13.16 -5.38 10.87
N ASN A 342 -13.87 -6.42 11.29
CA ASN A 342 -14.35 -7.49 10.41
C ASN A 342 -15.38 -6.99 9.38
N ILE A 343 -15.46 -7.71 8.26
CA ILE A 343 -16.52 -7.49 7.27
C ILE A 343 -17.85 -7.94 7.87
N SER A 344 -18.77 -6.99 8.02
CA SER A 344 -20.09 -7.16 8.61
C SER A 344 -21.21 -7.22 7.57
N GLU A 345 -22.39 -7.60 8.01
CA GLU A 345 -23.61 -7.57 7.18
C GLU A 345 -23.93 -6.16 6.66
N ALA A 346 -23.61 -5.11 7.44
CA ALA A 346 -23.82 -3.72 7.04
C ALA A 346 -22.92 -3.33 5.83
N ASP A 347 -21.68 -3.81 5.81
CA ASP A 347 -20.74 -3.56 4.71
C ASP A 347 -21.25 -4.21 3.41
N VAL A 348 -21.79 -5.44 3.51
CA VAL A 348 -22.39 -6.14 2.35
C VAL A 348 -23.66 -5.42 1.87
N LYS A 349 -24.52 -4.93 2.76
CA LYS A 349 -25.69 -4.11 2.38
C LYS A 349 -25.28 -2.83 1.65
N THR A 350 -24.22 -2.17 2.12
CA THR A 350 -23.65 -0.99 1.43
C THR A 350 -23.14 -1.36 0.03
N ALA A 351 -22.47 -2.51 -0.08
CA ALA A 351 -21.98 -3.00 -1.37
C ALA A 351 -23.10 -3.33 -2.35
N ILE A 352 -24.22 -3.93 -1.89
CA ILE A 352 -25.41 -4.17 -2.72
C ILE A 352 -25.99 -2.85 -3.24
N ALA A 353 -26.23 -1.89 -2.33
CA ALA A 353 -26.85 -0.62 -2.66
C ALA A 353 -26.04 0.20 -3.68
N SER A 354 -24.73 0.11 -3.61
CA SER A 354 -23.79 0.91 -4.44
C SER A 354 -23.14 0.09 -5.56
N LYS A 355 -23.53 -1.18 -5.75
CA LYS A 355 -22.93 -2.12 -6.74
C LYS A 355 -21.42 -2.18 -6.61
N CYS A 356 -20.93 -2.40 -5.39
CA CYS A 356 -19.53 -2.46 -5.04
C CYS A 356 -19.03 -3.88 -4.83
N GLN A 357 -17.71 -4.05 -4.85
CA GLN A 357 -17.04 -5.21 -4.27
C GLN A 357 -16.58 -4.87 -2.84
N VAL A 358 -16.52 -5.87 -1.96
CA VAL A 358 -15.98 -5.71 -0.61
C VAL A 358 -14.57 -6.27 -0.58
N VAL A 359 -13.61 -5.45 -0.16
CA VAL A 359 -12.19 -5.81 -0.06
C VAL A 359 -11.77 -5.72 1.40
N GLY A 360 -11.34 -6.86 1.95
CA GLY A 360 -10.80 -6.97 3.28
C GLY A 360 -9.28 -7.03 3.27
N PHE A 361 -8.65 -6.44 4.28
CA PHE A 361 -7.23 -6.57 4.53
C PHE A 361 -7.00 -7.02 5.97
N ARG A 362 -6.53 -8.29 6.13
CA ARG A 362 -6.24 -8.93 7.43
C ARG A 362 -7.43 -8.94 8.39
N VAL A 363 -8.63 -9.07 7.89
CA VAL A 363 -9.86 -9.07 8.66
C VAL A 363 -10.62 -10.38 8.53
N GLY A 364 -11.45 -10.70 9.52
CA GLY A 364 -12.40 -11.80 9.41
C GLY A 364 -13.67 -11.39 8.65
N ILE A 365 -14.42 -12.39 8.19
CA ILE A 365 -15.73 -12.19 7.58
C ILE A 365 -16.77 -12.78 8.53
N GLU A 366 -17.79 -12.00 8.90
CA GLU A 366 -18.88 -12.49 9.73
C GLU A 366 -19.77 -13.49 8.95
N GLU A 367 -20.25 -14.51 9.63
CA GLU A 367 -21.11 -15.54 9.03
C GLU A 367 -22.35 -14.97 8.34
N SER A 368 -22.98 -13.93 8.96
CA SER A 368 -24.12 -13.20 8.40
C SER A 368 -23.75 -12.46 7.11
N ALA A 369 -22.58 -11.83 7.10
CA ALA A 369 -22.04 -11.13 5.93
C ALA A 369 -21.80 -12.11 4.77
N LYS A 370 -21.19 -13.26 5.05
CA LYS A 370 -20.89 -14.28 4.06
C LYS A 370 -22.18 -14.83 3.41
N LYS A 371 -23.16 -15.20 4.24
CA LYS A 371 -24.45 -15.71 3.75
C LYS A 371 -25.19 -14.69 2.89
N LEU A 372 -25.18 -13.41 3.28
CA LEU A 372 -25.81 -12.35 2.51
C LEU A 372 -25.08 -12.11 1.18
N ALA A 373 -23.77 -12.08 1.19
CA ALA A 373 -22.95 -11.88 0.00
C ALA A 373 -23.17 -13.02 -1.03
N ASP A 374 -23.16 -14.28 -0.57
CA ASP A 374 -23.42 -15.45 -1.42
C ASP A 374 -24.84 -15.40 -2.04
N LYS A 375 -25.86 -14.98 -1.26
CA LYS A 375 -27.23 -14.84 -1.73
C LYS A 375 -27.39 -13.76 -2.79
N GLU A 376 -26.78 -12.61 -2.58
CA GLU A 376 -26.95 -11.42 -3.43
C GLU A 376 -25.86 -11.29 -4.52
N GLY A 377 -24.90 -12.23 -4.57
CA GLY A 377 -23.83 -12.25 -5.56
C GLY A 377 -22.79 -11.14 -5.36
N VAL A 378 -22.59 -10.66 -4.13
CA VAL A 378 -21.57 -9.66 -3.81
C VAL A 378 -20.20 -10.34 -3.68
N LYS A 379 -19.23 -9.85 -4.44
CA LYS A 379 -17.86 -10.35 -4.37
C LYS A 379 -17.15 -9.81 -3.12
N ILE A 380 -16.67 -10.71 -2.26
CA ILE A 380 -15.83 -10.41 -1.11
C ILE A 380 -14.45 -11.00 -1.37
N SER A 381 -13.42 -10.19 -1.29
CA SER A 381 -12.03 -10.62 -1.43
C SER A 381 -11.24 -10.16 -0.21
N ASN A 382 -10.49 -11.07 0.42
CA ASN A 382 -9.71 -10.79 1.63
C ASN A 382 -8.24 -11.13 1.42
N PHE A 383 -7.34 -10.27 1.85
CA PHE A 383 -5.91 -10.36 1.61
C PHE A 383 -5.12 -10.22 2.90
N GLU A 384 -4.02 -10.95 3.00
CA GLU A 384 -3.07 -10.88 4.11
C GLU A 384 -1.83 -10.02 3.77
N ILE A 385 -1.54 -9.83 2.47
CA ILE A 385 -0.39 -9.09 1.98
C ILE A 385 -0.88 -7.92 1.11
N ILE A 386 -0.38 -6.72 1.39
CA ILE A 386 -0.84 -5.49 0.72
C ILE A 386 -0.60 -5.50 -0.79
N TYR A 387 0.48 -6.13 -1.25
CA TYR A 387 0.77 -6.25 -2.70
C TYR A 387 -0.31 -7.03 -3.45
N GLU A 388 -0.79 -8.14 -2.86
CA GLU A 388 -1.84 -8.96 -3.47
C GLU A 388 -3.15 -8.18 -3.59
N LEU A 389 -3.48 -7.37 -2.57
CA LEU A 389 -4.65 -6.49 -2.60
C LEU A 389 -4.54 -5.46 -3.72
N ILE A 390 -3.40 -4.77 -3.84
CA ILE A 390 -3.19 -3.73 -4.84
C ILE A 390 -3.20 -4.34 -6.26
N GLU A 391 -2.57 -5.49 -6.44
CA GLU A 391 -2.59 -6.22 -7.73
C GLU A 391 -4.01 -6.67 -8.09
N TYR A 392 -4.78 -7.16 -7.11
CA TYR A 392 -6.19 -7.49 -7.31
C TYR A 392 -6.98 -6.28 -7.81
N VAL A 393 -6.89 -5.12 -7.14
CA VAL A 393 -7.60 -3.92 -7.56
C VAL A 393 -7.16 -3.49 -8.97
N ARG A 394 -5.87 -3.56 -9.28
CA ARG A 394 -5.33 -3.27 -10.62
C ARG A 394 -5.92 -4.19 -11.69
N ASN A 395 -6.02 -5.48 -11.39
CA ASN A 395 -6.59 -6.48 -12.30
C ASN A 395 -8.09 -6.25 -12.53
N GLU A 396 -8.86 -5.97 -11.47
CA GLU A 396 -10.29 -5.64 -11.58
C GLU A 396 -10.52 -4.35 -12.38
N MET A 397 -9.67 -3.34 -12.20
CA MET A 397 -9.70 -2.11 -13.03
C MET A 397 -9.35 -2.42 -14.50
N SER A 398 -8.38 -3.30 -14.74
CA SER A 398 -8.00 -3.72 -16.10
C SER A 398 -9.14 -4.45 -16.83
N GLU A 399 -9.95 -5.21 -16.11
CA GLU A 399 -11.15 -5.87 -16.66
C GLU A 399 -12.22 -4.87 -17.15
N LEU A 400 -12.29 -3.69 -16.54
CA LEU A 400 -13.20 -2.62 -16.98
C LEU A 400 -12.76 -1.94 -18.28
N LEU A 401 -11.47 -2.02 -18.67
CA LEU A 401 -10.97 -1.45 -19.91
C LEU A 401 -11.57 -2.12 -21.16
N GLY A 402 -11.98 -3.40 -21.05
CA GLY A 402 -12.35 -4.21 -22.18
C GLY A 402 -11.14 -4.70 -22.98
N ALA A 403 -11.38 -5.61 -23.90
CA ALA A 403 -10.33 -6.13 -24.77
C ALA A 403 -9.99 -5.15 -25.88
N GLU A 404 -8.72 -4.95 -26.16
CA GLU A 404 -8.27 -4.28 -27.36
C GLU A 404 -8.28 -5.26 -28.52
N ILE A 405 -8.88 -4.86 -29.65
CA ILE A 405 -8.89 -5.66 -30.85
C ILE A 405 -7.66 -5.28 -31.66
N LYS A 406 -6.66 -6.16 -31.68
CA LYS A 406 -5.51 -6.03 -32.57
C LYS A 406 -5.83 -6.68 -33.91
N LYS A 407 -5.67 -5.91 -34.99
CA LYS A 407 -5.81 -6.40 -36.35
C LYS A 407 -4.44 -6.93 -36.84
N ASN A 408 -4.32 -8.24 -36.92
CA ASN A 408 -3.13 -8.88 -37.49
C ASN A 408 -3.33 -9.04 -39.02
N PRO A 409 -2.59 -8.32 -39.89
CA PRO A 409 -2.80 -8.33 -41.32
C PRO A 409 -2.46 -9.70 -41.93
N LEU A 410 -3.35 -10.26 -42.70
CA LEU A 410 -3.18 -11.53 -43.40
C LEU A 410 -2.88 -11.33 -44.90
N GLY A 411 -3.46 -10.31 -45.52
CA GLY A 411 -3.23 -10.03 -46.95
C GLY A 411 -4.12 -8.91 -47.49
N LYS A 412 -3.92 -8.61 -48.78
CA LYS A 412 -4.72 -7.60 -49.46
C LYS A 412 -5.24 -8.19 -50.77
N LEU A 413 -6.51 -7.92 -51.09
CA LEU A 413 -7.14 -8.34 -52.35
C LEU A 413 -7.69 -7.13 -53.11
N LYS A 414 -7.36 -6.98 -54.37
CA LYS A 414 -7.91 -5.96 -55.28
C LYS A 414 -9.16 -6.51 -55.98
N VAL A 415 -10.27 -5.80 -55.83
CA VAL A 415 -11.54 -6.15 -56.49
C VAL A 415 -11.47 -5.94 -58.00
N LEU A 416 -11.72 -7.00 -58.76
CA LEU A 416 -11.70 -7.00 -60.23
C LEU A 416 -13.10 -7.06 -60.84
N ALA A 417 -14.04 -7.71 -60.18
CA ALA A 417 -15.42 -7.84 -60.63
C ALA A 417 -16.38 -7.89 -59.44
N THR A 418 -17.56 -7.34 -59.57
CA THR A 418 -18.63 -7.41 -58.55
C THR A 418 -19.85 -8.12 -59.13
N PHE A 419 -20.52 -8.89 -58.26
CA PHE A 419 -21.66 -9.71 -58.64
C PHE A 419 -22.89 -9.32 -57.81
N LYS A 420 -23.59 -10.31 -57.26
CA LYS A 420 -24.81 -10.12 -56.49
C LYS A 420 -24.55 -9.44 -55.15
N LYS A 421 -25.44 -8.50 -54.82
CA LYS A 421 -25.51 -7.86 -53.49
C LYS A 421 -26.85 -8.16 -52.84
N ASP A 422 -26.83 -8.47 -51.55
CA ASP A 422 -27.99 -8.58 -50.67
C ASP A 422 -27.85 -7.52 -49.56
N ALA A 423 -28.88 -7.37 -48.68
CA ALA A 423 -28.85 -6.38 -47.60
C ALA A 423 -27.70 -6.54 -46.58
N ARG A 424 -27.08 -7.71 -46.54
CA ARG A 424 -26.00 -8.04 -45.56
C ARG A 424 -24.74 -8.63 -46.22
N ALA A 425 -24.76 -8.92 -47.49
CA ALA A 425 -23.63 -9.56 -48.14
C ALA A 425 -23.46 -9.07 -49.59
N GLN A 426 -22.24 -9.06 -50.08
CA GLN A 426 -21.91 -8.85 -51.51
C GLN A 426 -20.91 -9.88 -51.97
N ILE A 427 -21.13 -10.40 -53.18
CA ILE A 427 -20.20 -11.32 -53.87
C ILE A 427 -19.36 -10.50 -54.84
N PHE A 428 -18.06 -10.67 -54.78
CA PHE A 428 -17.12 -10.06 -55.70
C PHE A 428 -15.91 -10.98 -55.96
N GLY A 429 -15.26 -10.77 -57.07
CA GLY A 429 -14.01 -11.45 -57.42
C GLY A 429 -12.86 -10.48 -57.42
N GLY A 430 -11.67 -10.94 -57.03
CA GLY A 430 -10.48 -10.13 -56.99
C GLY A 430 -9.21 -10.96 -57.06
N ARG A 431 -8.06 -10.27 -57.16
CA ARG A 431 -6.74 -10.89 -57.10
C ARG A 431 -6.05 -10.57 -55.78
N VAL A 432 -5.50 -11.58 -55.12
CA VAL A 432 -4.69 -11.39 -53.91
C VAL A 432 -3.40 -10.68 -54.30
N MET A 433 -3.20 -9.45 -53.78
CA MET A 433 -2.05 -8.60 -54.09
C MET A 433 -0.85 -8.86 -53.20
N SER A 434 -1.10 -9.25 -51.98
CA SER A 434 -0.06 -9.60 -50.98
C SER A 434 -0.63 -10.53 -49.94
N GLY A 435 0.21 -11.43 -49.41
CA GLY A 435 -0.16 -12.37 -48.37
C GLY A 435 -1.18 -13.41 -48.81
N LYS A 436 -2.27 -13.56 -48.08
CA LYS A 436 -3.32 -14.55 -48.37
C LYS A 436 -4.73 -14.06 -48.01
N ALA A 437 -5.73 -14.52 -48.76
CA ALA A 437 -7.13 -14.43 -48.32
C ALA A 437 -7.51 -15.70 -47.57
N VAL A 438 -8.16 -15.57 -46.42
CA VAL A 438 -8.53 -16.70 -45.56
C VAL A 438 -10.04 -16.68 -45.32
N ARG A 439 -10.70 -17.84 -45.48
CA ARG A 439 -12.12 -17.98 -45.17
C ARG A 439 -12.36 -17.77 -43.67
N GLY A 440 -13.30 -16.94 -43.35
CA GLY A 440 -13.63 -16.60 -41.95
C GLY A 440 -12.85 -15.42 -41.39
N ALA A 441 -11.84 -14.92 -42.08
CA ALA A 441 -11.12 -13.70 -41.69
C ALA A 441 -12.00 -12.46 -41.80
N MET A 442 -11.70 -11.44 -41.03
CA MET A 442 -12.28 -10.11 -41.17
C MET A 442 -11.58 -9.33 -42.26
N GLY A 443 -12.28 -8.32 -42.79
CA GLY A 443 -11.68 -7.44 -43.76
C GLY A 443 -12.35 -6.08 -43.85
N ASP A 444 -11.56 -5.08 -44.16
CA ASP A 444 -12.02 -3.72 -44.41
C ASP A 444 -11.88 -3.43 -45.91
N VAL A 445 -13.00 -3.11 -46.57
CA VAL A 445 -12.94 -2.64 -47.95
C VAL A 445 -12.59 -1.18 -47.93
N THR A 446 -11.50 -0.84 -48.63
CA THR A 446 -11.00 0.55 -48.74
C THR A 446 -11.09 1.06 -50.18
N ARG A 447 -11.52 2.31 -50.33
CA ARG A 447 -11.60 3.04 -51.59
C ARG A 447 -10.78 4.33 -51.49
N ASN A 448 -9.76 4.47 -52.30
CA ASN A 448 -8.81 5.61 -52.24
C ASN A 448 -8.23 5.83 -50.85
N GLY A 449 -7.96 4.74 -50.11
CA GLY A 449 -7.41 4.80 -48.73
C GLY A 449 -8.42 5.07 -47.64
N VAL A 450 -9.70 5.23 -47.94
CA VAL A 450 -10.77 5.43 -46.95
C VAL A 450 -11.57 4.14 -46.78
N ALA A 451 -11.80 3.72 -45.55
CA ALA A 451 -12.62 2.55 -45.25
C ALA A 451 -14.08 2.80 -45.66
N VAL A 452 -14.64 1.87 -46.43
CA VAL A 452 -16.00 1.92 -46.97
C VAL A 452 -16.93 1.02 -46.17
N VAL A 453 -16.48 -0.22 -45.92
CA VAL A 453 -17.25 -1.22 -45.16
C VAL A 453 -16.34 -2.27 -44.56
N SER A 454 -16.67 -2.71 -43.34
CA SER A 454 -16.03 -3.82 -42.63
C SER A 454 -16.94 -5.04 -42.63
N GLY A 455 -16.35 -6.22 -42.75
CA GLY A 455 -17.10 -7.47 -42.78
C GLY A 455 -16.24 -8.71 -42.68
N LYS A 456 -16.85 -9.85 -42.86
CA LYS A 456 -16.21 -11.16 -42.79
C LYS A 456 -16.22 -11.88 -44.10
N ILE A 457 -15.17 -12.59 -44.43
CA ILE A 457 -15.12 -13.49 -45.60
C ILE A 457 -15.93 -14.75 -45.28
N GLY A 458 -17.21 -14.76 -45.65
CA GLY A 458 -18.14 -15.86 -45.35
C GLY A 458 -17.83 -17.09 -46.22
N GLN A 459 -17.55 -16.87 -47.54
CA GLN A 459 -17.15 -17.91 -48.46
C GLN A 459 -15.97 -17.44 -49.31
N LEU A 460 -15.05 -18.34 -49.58
CA LEU A 460 -13.85 -18.10 -50.38
C LEU A 460 -13.71 -19.22 -51.43
N GLN A 461 -13.63 -18.85 -52.69
CA GLN A 461 -13.53 -19.80 -53.81
C GLN A 461 -12.34 -19.46 -54.69
N HIS A 462 -11.67 -20.48 -55.24
CA HIS A 462 -10.72 -20.37 -56.32
C HIS A 462 -11.13 -21.35 -57.40
N ASN A 463 -11.24 -20.89 -58.68
CA ASN A 463 -11.71 -21.69 -59.80
C ASN A 463 -13.06 -22.39 -59.56
N LYS A 464 -13.99 -21.73 -58.82
CA LYS A 464 -15.33 -22.23 -58.40
C LYS A 464 -15.31 -23.35 -57.34
N GLU A 465 -14.17 -23.67 -56.77
CA GLU A 465 -14.04 -24.61 -55.67
C GLU A 465 -13.85 -23.87 -54.36
N ASP A 466 -14.52 -24.31 -53.29
CA ASP A 466 -14.38 -23.73 -51.96
C ASP A 466 -12.99 -23.99 -51.39
N MET A 467 -12.30 -22.93 -50.95
CA MET A 467 -10.94 -23.02 -50.43
C MET A 467 -10.88 -22.42 -49.01
N PRO A 468 -10.05 -23.01 -48.13
CA PRO A 468 -9.81 -22.41 -46.81
C PRO A 468 -8.94 -21.14 -46.89
N GLU A 469 -8.01 -21.12 -47.85
CA GLU A 469 -7.14 -19.95 -48.11
C GLU A 469 -6.79 -19.85 -49.62
N VAL A 470 -6.54 -18.62 -50.09
CA VAL A 470 -6.04 -18.32 -51.42
C VAL A 470 -4.80 -17.43 -51.29
N LYS A 471 -3.70 -17.86 -51.92
CA LYS A 471 -2.39 -17.20 -51.80
C LYS A 471 -2.22 -16.05 -52.80
N GLU A 472 -1.19 -15.26 -52.56
CA GLU A 472 -0.78 -14.14 -53.42
C GLU A 472 -0.68 -14.50 -54.91
N GLY A 473 -1.12 -13.58 -55.74
CA GLY A 473 -1.12 -13.72 -57.21
C GLY A 473 -2.33 -14.45 -57.78
N LEU A 474 -3.07 -15.21 -56.99
CA LEU A 474 -4.24 -15.97 -57.41
C LEU A 474 -5.53 -15.15 -57.36
N GLU A 475 -6.51 -15.55 -58.17
CA GLU A 475 -7.84 -14.94 -58.18
C GLU A 475 -8.77 -15.68 -57.21
N ALA A 476 -9.56 -14.91 -56.46
CA ALA A 476 -10.50 -15.42 -55.50
C ALA A 476 -11.89 -14.82 -55.72
N GLY A 477 -12.90 -15.66 -55.61
CA GLY A 477 -14.29 -15.27 -55.45
C GLY A 477 -14.62 -15.20 -53.95
N ILE A 478 -15.15 -14.09 -53.51
CA ILE A 478 -15.46 -13.84 -52.09
C ILE A 478 -16.92 -13.52 -51.93
N ARG A 479 -17.58 -14.19 -51.00
CA ARG A 479 -18.80 -13.71 -50.37
C ARG A 479 -18.39 -12.93 -49.12
N PHE A 480 -18.63 -11.65 -49.12
CA PHE A 480 -18.30 -10.74 -48.03
C PHE A 480 -19.56 -10.40 -47.26
N ASP A 481 -19.61 -10.82 -46.03
CA ASP A 481 -20.74 -10.58 -45.08
C ASP A 481 -20.42 -9.31 -44.30
N ALA A 482 -21.14 -8.22 -44.57
CA ALA A 482 -20.90 -6.94 -43.94
C ALA A 482 -21.38 -6.91 -42.48
N VAL A 483 -20.68 -6.17 -41.61
CA VAL A 483 -21.08 -5.98 -40.20
C VAL A 483 -22.36 -5.15 -40.12
N THR A 484 -22.54 -4.16 -40.95
CA THR A 484 -23.70 -3.26 -41.01
C THR A 484 -24.65 -3.65 -42.11
N LYS A 485 -25.99 -3.49 -41.91
CA LYS A 485 -26.98 -3.63 -42.96
C LYS A 485 -26.91 -2.43 -43.92
N ASP A 486 -27.32 -2.64 -45.16
CA ASP A 486 -27.43 -1.59 -46.18
C ASP A 486 -26.13 -0.80 -46.38
N PHE A 487 -25.02 -1.51 -46.40
CA PHE A 487 -23.68 -0.96 -46.58
C PHE A 487 -23.44 -0.45 -48.02
N PRO A 488 -22.46 0.47 -48.25
CA PRO A 488 -22.09 0.93 -49.56
C PRO A 488 -21.59 -0.17 -50.49
N ASP A 489 -21.92 -0.11 -51.75
CA ASP A 489 -21.47 -1.12 -52.74
C ASP A 489 -19.96 -1.18 -52.84
N VAL A 490 -19.43 -2.40 -52.77
CA VAL A 490 -18.05 -2.68 -53.17
C VAL A 490 -17.94 -2.54 -54.66
N LYS A 491 -16.97 -1.78 -55.15
CA LYS A 491 -16.77 -1.48 -56.56
C LYS A 491 -15.45 -2.06 -57.08
N VAL A 492 -15.38 -2.22 -58.42
CA VAL A 492 -14.14 -2.58 -59.10
C VAL A 492 -13.06 -1.53 -58.78
N GLY A 493 -11.88 -2.00 -58.37
CA GLY A 493 -10.77 -1.15 -57.98
C GLY A 493 -10.63 -0.94 -56.47
N ASP A 494 -11.65 -1.28 -55.66
CA ASP A 494 -11.55 -1.27 -54.19
C ASP A 494 -10.51 -2.32 -53.73
N ILE A 495 -9.94 -2.07 -52.54
CA ILE A 495 -8.99 -2.99 -51.90
C ILE A 495 -9.64 -3.56 -50.65
N LEU A 496 -9.64 -4.89 -50.53
CA LEU A 496 -10.00 -5.58 -49.30
C LEU A 496 -8.73 -5.84 -48.47
N ASP A 497 -8.57 -5.14 -47.37
CA ASP A 497 -7.52 -5.38 -46.37
C ASP A 497 -8.01 -6.50 -45.43
N ILE A 498 -7.36 -7.67 -45.51
CA ILE A 498 -7.77 -8.90 -44.80
C ILE A 498 -6.94 -9.04 -43.53
N TYR A 499 -7.60 -9.28 -42.40
CA TYR A 499 -6.93 -9.44 -41.12
C TYR A 499 -7.65 -10.43 -40.19
N GLU A 500 -6.92 -10.89 -39.19
CA GLU A 500 -7.44 -11.66 -38.07
C GLU A 500 -7.54 -10.74 -36.85
N GLU A 501 -8.67 -10.81 -36.13
CA GLU A 501 -8.86 -10.07 -34.92
C GLU A 501 -8.37 -10.88 -33.74
N GLU A 502 -7.37 -10.37 -33.04
CA GLU A 502 -6.89 -10.90 -31.77
C GLU A 502 -7.35 -10.01 -30.63
N LYS A 503 -8.09 -10.59 -29.70
CA LYS A 503 -8.51 -9.87 -28.47
C LYS A 503 -7.37 -9.91 -27.47
N ILE A 504 -6.71 -8.78 -27.28
CA ILE A 504 -5.66 -8.62 -26.27
C ILE A 504 -6.27 -8.04 -25.01
N LYS A 505 -6.04 -8.70 -23.85
CA LYS A 505 -6.43 -8.18 -22.55
C LYS A 505 -5.53 -6.97 -22.24
N ARG A 506 -6.13 -5.80 -22.05
CA ARG A 506 -5.40 -4.58 -21.66
C ARG A 506 -5.09 -4.64 -20.15
N SER A 507 -3.93 -4.16 -19.75
CA SER A 507 -3.49 -4.03 -18.36
C SER A 507 -3.16 -2.57 -18.04
N ILE A 508 -3.36 -2.17 -16.78
CA ILE A 508 -3.03 -0.84 -16.23
C ILE A 508 -1.64 -0.90 -15.60
#